data_c2514fdb9dd61f2c2c641537b676c9e1
#
_entry.id   c2514fdb9dd61f2c2c641537b676c9e1
#
_cell.length_a   1.000
_cell.length_b   1.000
_cell.length_c   1.000
_cell.angle_alpha   90.00
_cell.angle_beta   90.00
_cell.angle_gamma   90.00
#
_symmetry.space_group_name_H-M   'P 1'
#
loop_
_entity.id
_entity.type
_entity.pdbx_description
1 polymer ?
#
loop_
_entity_poly.entity_id
_entity_poly.type
_entity_poly.pdbx_seq_one_letter_code
_entity_poly.pdbx_strand_id
1 'polypeptide(L)'
;GRLDGLESWEDRNDAAKSMKAIFRVIPTKLEALIEKINQSESDKITCIIADEFLGLALEVAKKMGVRAVAFWPAAAAVYALKLNIPKLIDDGIIDSSGKTHHSIILLQFHHFHISTYFFVVIKQ
;
A
#
# COMPACT_ATOMS: atom_id res chain seq x y z
N GLY A 1 -14.73 -2.26 -16.26
CA GLY A 1 -14.80 -0.81 -16.35
C GLY A 1 -13.47 -0.22 -16.79
N ARG A 2 -13.54 0.67 -17.73
CA ARG A 2 -12.36 1.38 -18.24
C ARG A 2 -11.90 2.39 -17.17
N LEU A 3 -10.63 2.46 -16.89
CA LEU A 3 -10.08 3.49 -16.00
C LEU A 3 -9.98 4.79 -16.80
N ASP A 4 -10.73 5.82 -16.40
CA ASP A 4 -10.70 7.12 -17.06
C ASP A 4 -9.29 7.73 -16.98
N GLY A 5 -8.76 8.15 -18.12
CA GLY A 5 -7.43 8.72 -18.28
C GLY A 5 -6.34 7.74 -18.71
N LEU A 6 -6.72 6.50 -19.07
CA LEU A 6 -5.84 5.50 -19.68
C LEU A 6 -6.39 5.12 -21.06
N GLU A 7 -6.26 6.01 -22.02
CA GLU A 7 -6.89 5.87 -23.35
C GLU A 7 -6.09 4.97 -24.28
N SER A 8 -4.77 4.94 -24.15
CA SER A 8 -3.87 4.13 -24.98
C SER A 8 -3.26 2.96 -24.21
N TRP A 9 -2.68 1.98 -24.91
CA TRP A 9 -1.91 0.91 -24.30
C TRP A 9 -0.59 1.44 -23.71
N GLU A 10 -0.02 2.51 -24.28
CA GLU A 10 1.18 3.19 -23.80
C GLU A 10 0.93 3.84 -22.44
N ASP A 11 -0.23 4.48 -22.26
CA ASP A 11 -0.62 5.03 -20.95
C ASP A 11 -0.78 3.93 -19.91
N ARG A 12 -1.23 2.74 -20.28
CA ARG A 12 -1.37 1.59 -19.38
C ARG A 12 -0.03 0.97 -19.01
N ASN A 13 0.98 1.08 -19.85
CA ASN A 13 2.35 0.64 -19.56
C ASN A 13 3.14 1.66 -18.72
N ASP A 14 2.66 2.90 -18.61
CA ASP A 14 3.23 3.88 -17.69
C ASP A 14 2.73 3.57 -16.28
N ALA A 15 3.61 3.01 -15.45
CA ALA A 15 3.29 2.63 -14.08
C ALA A 15 2.79 3.81 -13.23
N ALA A 16 3.35 5.00 -13.43
CA ALA A 16 2.94 6.19 -12.69
C ALA A 16 1.54 6.68 -13.06
N LYS A 17 1.21 6.68 -14.37
CA LYS A 17 -0.13 7.02 -14.86
C LYS A 17 -1.15 5.99 -14.39
N SER A 18 -0.82 4.70 -14.49
CA SER A 18 -1.67 3.60 -14.04
C SER A 18 -1.96 3.68 -12.55
N MET A 19 -0.94 3.90 -11.72
CA MET A 19 -1.13 4.09 -10.27
C MET A 19 -1.99 5.30 -9.95
N LYS A 20 -1.76 6.44 -10.61
CA LYS A 20 -2.57 7.64 -10.41
C LYS A 20 -4.04 7.42 -10.78
N ALA A 21 -4.32 6.71 -11.86
CA ALA A 21 -5.69 6.37 -12.26
C ALA A 21 -6.35 5.42 -11.24
N ILE A 22 -5.61 4.42 -10.76
CA ILE A 22 -6.05 3.50 -9.72
C ILE A 22 -6.42 4.25 -8.45
N PHE A 23 -5.54 5.11 -7.95
CA PHE A 23 -5.78 5.90 -6.74
C PHE A 23 -6.99 6.82 -6.83
N ARG A 24 -7.29 7.32 -8.04
CA ARG A 24 -8.46 8.16 -8.27
C ARG A 24 -9.78 7.37 -8.26
N VAL A 25 -9.76 6.14 -8.78
CA VAL A 25 -10.98 5.35 -9.02
C VAL A 25 -11.32 4.44 -7.84
N ILE A 26 -10.32 3.87 -7.16
CA ILE A 26 -10.53 2.89 -6.08
C ILE A 26 -11.47 3.39 -4.99
N PRO A 27 -11.32 4.58 -4.40
CA PRO A 27 -12.15 4.97 -3.27
C PRO A 27 -13.65 4.89 -3.60
N THR A 28 -14.08 5.58 -4.66
CA THR A 28 -15.49 5.63 -5.05
C THR A 28 -16.06 4.26 -5.44
N LYS A 29 -15.27 3.45 -6.15
CA LYS A 29 -15.74 2.11 -6.56
C LYS A 29 -15.81 1.14 -5.40
N LEU A 30 -14.88 1.23 -4.47
CA LEU A 30 -14.85 0.40 -3.28
C LEU A 30 -16.00 0.77 -2.33
N GLU A 31 -16.26 2.06 -2.11
CA GLU A 31 -17.41 2.52 -1.34
C GLU A 31 -18.72 1.96 -1.92
N ALA A 32 -18.94 2.14 -3.21
CA ALA A 32 -20.15 1.65 -3.88
C ALA A 32 -20.28 0.11 -3.81
N LEU A 33 -19.15 -0.61 -3.86
CA LEU A 33 -19.15 -2.07 -3.73
C LEU A 33 -19.53 -2.51 -2.31
N ILE A 34 -18.95 -1.88 -1.30
CA ILE A 34 -19.25 -2.14 0.10
C ILE A 34 -20.73 -1.87 0.39
N GLU A 35 -21.24 -0.73 -0.05
CA GLU A 35 -22.65 -0.38 0.10
C GLU A 35 -23.56 -1.42 -0.55
N LYS A 36 -23.24 -1.81 -1.78
CA LYS A 36 -24.02 -2.82 -2.51
C LYS A 36 -24.06 -4.16 -1.79
N ILE A 37 -22.92 -4.64 -1.26
CA ILE A 37 -22.87 -5.92 -0.55
C ILE A 37 -23.62 -5.79 0.78
N ASN A 38 -23.45 -4.70 1.50
CA ASN A 38 -24.09 -4.46 2.80
C ASN A 38 -25.59 -4.23 2.73
N GLN A 39 -26.18 -4.09 1.52
CA GLN A 39 -27.64 -4.08 1.34
C GLN A 39 -28.28 -5.45 1.66
N SER A 40 -27.50 -6.53 1.59
CA SER A 40 -27.96 -7.85 2.03
C SER A 40 -27.97 -7.93 3.57
N GLU A 41 -29.00 -8.53 4.14
CA GLU A 41 -29.05 -8.76 5.60
C GLU A 41 -28.14 -9.91 6.03
N SER A 42 -27.89 -10.87 5.12
CA SER A 42 -27.13 -12.08 5.41
C SER A 42 -25.61 -11.93 5.25
N ASP A 43 -25.16 -11.02 4.36
CA ASP A 43 -23.77 -11.00 3.90
C ASP A 43 -23.16 -9.59 4.05
N LYS A 44 -22.94 -9.17 5.30
CA LYS A 44 -22.29 -7.88 5.56
C LYS A 44 -20.77 -8.02 5.60
N ILE A 45 -20.09 -7.05 5.02
CA ILE A 45 -18.63 -6.96 5.10
C ILE A 45 -18.23 -6.59 6.53
N THR A 46 -17.50 -7.46 7.20
CA THR A 46 -17.03 -7.28 8.57
C THR A 46 -15.58 -6.85 8.67
N CYS A 47 -14.79 -7.09 7.61
CA CYS A 47 -13.39 -6.73 7.55
C CYS A 47 -12.94 -6.56 6.09
N ILE A 48 -12.02 -5.63 5.85
CA ILE A 48 -11.34 -5.45 4.57
C ILE A 48 -9.87 -5.73 4.79
N ILE A 49 -9.31 -6.64 3.98
CA ILE A 49 -7.88 -6.89 3.93
C ILE A 49 -7.35 -6.26 2.64
N ALA A 50 -6.42 -5.34 2.75
CA ALA A 50 -5.85 -4.66 1.60
C ALA A 50 -4.33 -4.63 1.68
N ASP A 51 -3.69 -4.59 0.50
CA ASP A 51 -2.26 -4.33 0.38
C ASP A 51 -1.94 -2.95 1.00
N GLU A 52 -0.89 -2.87 1.80
CA GLU A 52 -0.44 -1.62 2.43
C GLU A 52 -0.12 -0.52 1.38
N PHE A 53 0.29 -0.91 0.17
CA PHE A 53 0.47 0.03 -0.94
C PHE A 53 -0.85 0.66 -1.42
N LEU A 54 -1.98 0.01 -1.16
CA LEU A 54 -3.32 0.51 -1.44
C LEU A 54 -3.95 1.15 -0.19
N GLY A 55 -3.20 2.02 0.50
CA GLY A 55 -3.64 2.70 1.72
C GLY A 55 -5.04 3.34 1.61
N LEU A 56 -5.43 3.79 0.41
CA LEU A 56 -6.77 4.32 0.14
C LEU A 56 -7.90 3.31 0.43
N ALA A 57 -7.67 2.02 0.25
CA ALA A 57 -8.68 1.01 0.59
C ALA A 57 -8.88 0.92 2.11
N LEU A 58 -7.82 1.11 2.89
CA LEU A 58 -7.88 1.15 4.35
C LEU A 58 -8.58 2.42 4.84
N GLU A 59 -8.36 3.56 4.16
CA GLU A 59 -9.07 4.81 4.46
C GLU A 59 -10.57 4.70 4.19
N VAL A 60 -10.96 4.07 3.07
CA VAL A 60 -12.38 3.79 2.76
C VAL A 60 -12.99 2.89 3.82
N ALA A 61 -12.32 1.82 4.21
CA ALA A 61 -12.79 0.93 5.28
C ALA A 61 -13.04 1.72 6.57
N LYS A 62 -12.08 2.55 6.97
CA LYS A 62 -12.20 3.41 8.16
C LYS A 62 -13.38 4.38 8.05
N LYS A 63 -13.54 5.04 6.90
CA LYS A 63 -14.66 5.97 6.63
C LYS A 63 -16.02 5.28 6.76
N MET A 64 -16.10 4.02 6.31
CA MET A 64 -17.35 3.25 6.34
C MET A 64 -17.56 2.45 7.64
N GLY A 65 -16.68 2.60 8.63
CA GLY A 65 -16.79 1.91 9.91
C GLY A 65 -16.52 0.40 9.82
N VAL A 66 -15.84 -0.06 8.75
CA VAL A 66 -15.45 -1.45 8.56
C VAL A 66 -14.03 -1.66 9.08
N ARG A 67 -13.82 -2.76 9.80
CA ARG A 67 -12.46 -3.12 10.25
C ARG A 67 -11.53 -3.28 9.06
N ALA A 68 -10.28 -2.83 9.21
CA ALA A 68 -9.28 -2.90 8.15
C ALA A 68 -8.01 -3.62 8.63
N VAL A 69 -7.46 -4.41 7.73
CA VAL A 69 -6.19 -5.12 7.92
C VAL A 69 -5.29 -4.77 6.75
N ALA A 70 -4.11 -4.23 7.04
CA ALA A 70 -3.09 -4.01 6.04
C ALA A 70 -2.26 -5.28 5.86
N PHE A 71 -2.10 -5.71 4.63
CA PHE A 71 -1.26 -6.82 4.25
C PHE A 71 0.02 -6.29 3.60
N TRP A 72 1.16 -6.73 4.09
CA TRP A 72 2.47 -6.38 3.53
C TRP A 72 3.02 -7.55 2.71
N PRO A 73 3.06 -7.45 1.37
CA PRO A 73 3.42 -8.57 0.49
C PRO A 73 4.93 -8.78 0.29
N ALA A 74 5.77 -8.04 1.02
CA ALA A 74 7.22 -8.11 0.89
C ALA A 74 7.90 -8.54 2.19
N ALA A 75 9.24 -8.68 2.18
CA ALA A 75 10.00 -9.03 3.37
C ALA A 75 9.80 -8.02 4.51
N ALA A 76 9.70 -8.50 5.75
CA ALA A 76 9.54 -7.66 6.94
C ALA A 76 10.64 -6.61 7.10
N ALA A 77 11.87 -6.93 6.68
CA ALA A 77 12.98 -5.98 6.71
C ALA A 77 12.72 -4.74 5.84
N VAL A 78 12.05 -4.91 4.69
CA VAL A 78 11.66 -3.79 3.82
C VAL A 78 10.59 -2.93 4.49
N TYR A 79 9.67 -3.55 5.21
CA TYR A 79 8.68 -2.81 5.98
C TYR A 79 9.31 -2.02 7.14
N ALA A 80 10.23 -2.65 7.87
CA ALA A 80 10.99 -1.98 8.91
C ALA A 80 11.80 -0.78 8.38
N LEU A 81 12.42 -0.93 7.21
CA LEU A 81 13.10 0.17 6.52
C LEU A 81 12.12 1.31 6.19
N LYS A 82 10.98 0.98 5.59
CA LYS A 82 9.92 1.97 5.28
C LYS A 82 9.51 2.78 6.51
N LEU A 83 9.30 2.11 7.64
CA LEU A 83 8.91 2.77 8.89
C LEU A 83 10.01 3.68 9.46
N ASN A 84 11.28 3.40 9.13
CA ASN A 84 12.43 4.17 9.62
C ASN A 84 12.87 5.29 8.65
N ILE A 85 12.28 5.42 7.45
CA ILE A 85 12.63 6.49 6.50
C ILE A 85 12.59 7.89 7.14
N PRO A 86 11.56 8.31 7.90
CA PRO A 86 11.54 9.62 8.51
C PRO A 86 12.75 9.82 9.44
N LYS A 87 13.07 8.83 10.27
CA LYS A 87 14.21 8.89 11.16
C LYS A 87 15.55 8.96 10.40
N LEU A 88 15.69 8.24 9.29
CA LEU A 88 16.89 8.29 8.45
C LEU A 88 17.09 9.67 7.82
N ILE A 89 16.00 10.38 7.51
CA ILE A 89 16.03 11.76 7.02
C ILE A 89 16.43 12.71 8.16
N ASP A 90 15.79 12.57 9.32
CA ASP A 90 16.08 13.41 10.50
C ASP A 90 17.53 13.25 10.99
N ASP A 91 18.06 12.02 10.92
CA ASP A 91 19.46 11.71 11.26
C ASP A 91 20.46 12.15 10.16
N GLY A 92 19.99 12.69 9.03
CA GLY A 92 20.84 13.13 7.92
C GLY A 92 21.54 11.99 7.15
N ILE A 93 21.07 10.75 7.28
CA ILE A 93 21.64 9.59 6.58
C ILE A 93 21.21 9.60 5.12
N ILE A 94 19.96 9.98 4.87
CA ILE A 94 19.41 10.19 3.52
C ILE A 94 18.76 11.56 3.45
N ASP A 95 18.71 12.16 2.26
CA ASP A 95 17.93 13.37 2.02
C ASP A 95 16.46 13.04 1.66
N SER A 96 15.64 14.08 1.52
CA SER A 96 14.23 13.94 1.15
C SER A 96 14.02 13.33 -0.25
N SER A 97 15.06 13.24 -1.08
CA SER A 97 15.03 12.57 -2.39
C SER A 97 15.49 11.11 -2.32
N GLY A 98 15.89 10.65 -1.13
CA GLY A 98 16.39 9.30 -0.90
C GLY A 98 17.87 9.11 -1.24
N LYS A 99 18.61 10.19 -1.50
CA LYS A 99 20.06 10.13 -1.69
C LYS A 99 20.79 10.04 -0.37
N THR A 100 21.79 9.19 -0.31
CA THR A 100 22.68 9.07 0.84
C THR A 100 23.78 10.13 0.81
N HIS A 101 24.04 10.78 1.95
CA HIS A 101 25.10 11.77 2.10
C HIS A 101 26.47 11.13 2.35
N HIS A 102 26.52 9.87 2.71
CA HIS A 102 27.76 9.13 2.94
C HIS A 102 27.74 7.81 2.17
N SER A 103 28.95 7.31 1.82
CA SER A 103 29.11 5.97 1.29
C SER A 103 28.62 4.98 2.37
N ILE A 104 27.38 4.56 2.26
CA ILE A 104 26.88 3.48 3.10
C ILE A 104 27.66 2.25 2.68
N ILE A 105 28.50 1.72 3.57
CA ILE A 105 28.95 0.35 3.49
C ILE A 105 27.65 -0.46 3.55
N LEU A 106 27.17 -0.91 2.40
CA LEU A 106 26.15 -1.94 2.31
C LEU A 106 26.72 -3.11 3.12
N LEU A 107 26.24 -3.23 4.36
CA LEU A 107 26.38 -4.48 5.08
C LEU A 107 25.67 -5.50 4.22
N GLN A 108 26.45 -6.19 3.42
CA GLN A 108 26.05 -7.27 2.56
C GLN A 108 25.55 -8.34 3.51
N PHE A 109 24.23 -8.40 3.71
CA PHE A 109 23.57 -9.50 4.40
C PHE A 109 23.75 -10.75 3.53
N HIS A 110 24.96 -11.36 3.64
CA HIS A 110 25.21 -12.67 3.13
C HIS A 110 24.36 -13.64 3.93
N HIS A 111 23.50 -14.37 3.26
CA HIS A 111 22.68 -15.46 3.80
C HIS A 111 21.54 -15.05 4.76
N PHE A 112 20.62 -14.20 4.33
CA PHE A 112 19.27 -14.34 4.80
C PHE A 112 18.52 -15.28 3.84
N HIS A 113 18.26 -16.49 4.28
CA HIS A 113 17.17 -17.28 3.71
C HIS A 113 15.93 -16.41 3.77
N ILE A 114 15.42 -16.02 2.60
CA ILE A 114 14.18 -15.23 2.48
C ILE A 114 13.03 -16.19 2.81
N SER A 115 12.82 -16.41 4.10
CA SER A 115 11.52 -16.85 4.57
C SER A 115 10.59 -15.66 4.38
N THR A 116 9.70 -15.77 3.42
CA THR A 116 8.65 -14.77 3.18
C THR A 116 7.73 -14.79 4.39
N TYR A 117 8.01 -13.97 5.40
CA TYR A 117 7.10 -13.76 6.50
C TYR A 117 6.05 -12.76 6.04
N PHE A 118 4.83 -13.23 5.92
CA PHE A 118 3.68 -12.38 5.72
C PHE A 118 3.36 -11.68 7.04
N PHE A 119 3.40 -10.36 7.04
CA PHE A 119 2.99 -9.57 8.21
C PHE A 119 1.58 -9.02 7.98
N VAL A 120 0.69 -9.34 8.92
CA VAL A 120 -0.64 -8.76 9.00
C VAL A 120 -0.57 -7.62 10.02
N VAL A 121 -0.75 -6.39 9.58
CA VAL A 121 -0.81 -5.22 10.46
C VAL A 121 -2.28 -4.89 10.70
N ILE A 122 -2.75 -5.11 11.92
CA ILE A 122 -4.10 -4.70 12.33
C ILE A 122 -4.01 -3.23 12.75
N LYS A 123 -4.62 -2.33 11.98
CA LYS A 123 -4.81 -0.93 12.37
C LYS A 123 -6.15 -0.82 13.10
N GLN A 124 -6.09 -0.46 14.38
CA GLN A 124 -7.26 -0.10 15.17
C GLN A 124 -7.67 1.36 14.89
#